data_24abeb2f46e01e733c9e4fc12e9eead9
#
_entry.id   24abeb2f46e01e733c9e4fc12e9eead9
#
_cell.length_a   1.000
_cell.length_b   1.000
_cell.length_c   1.000
_cell.angle_alpha   90.00
_cell.angle_beta   90.00
_cell.angle_gamma   90.00
#
_symmetry.space_group_name_H-M   'P 1'
#
loop_
_entity.id
_entity.type
_entity.pdbx_description
1 polymer ?
#
loop_
_entity_poly.entity_id
_entity_poly.type
_entity_poly.pdbx_seq_one_letter_code
_entity_poly.pdbx_strand_id
1 'polypeptide(L)' 'MQRIVLDTDVVVAALRSPAGGSAEVVRLARHGQVRLVASVALMLEYEAVATRPEQLRAIGATRQSVLLALDFIAAI' A
#
# COMPACT_ATOMS: atom_id res chain seq x y z
N MET A 1 -14.85 4.10 -14.54
CA MET A 1 -13.90 3.43 -13.63
C MET A 1 -14.06 4.01 -12.22
N GLN A 2 -14.17 3.15 -11.23
CA GLN A 2 -14.30 3.58 -9.84
C GLN A 2 -12.97 4.09 -9.29
N ARG A 3 -13.00 5.24 -8.62
CA ARG A 3 -11.85 5.81 -7.92
C ARG A 3 -11.92 5.41 -6.45
N ILE A 4 -10.78 4.96 -5.91
CA ILE A 4 -10.70 4.49 -4.52
C ILE A 4 -9.53 5.19 -3.84
N VAL A 5 -9.77 5.71 -2.63
CA VAL A 5 -8.73 6.18 -1.73
C VAL A 5 -8.51 5.10 -0.68
N LEU A 6 -7.28 4.60 -0.58
CA LEU A 6 -6.95 3.61 0.43
C LEU A 6 -6.57 4.31 1.73
N ASP A 7 -7.21 3.90 2.82
CA ASP A 7 -6.78 4.27 4.15
C ASP A 7 -5.40 3.66 4.43
N THR A 8 -4.62 4.30 5.28
CA THR A 8 -3.30 3.82 5.69
C THR A 8 -3.35 2.39 6.21
N ASP A 9 -4.36 2.05 7.03
CA ASP A 9 -4.51 0.71 7.57
C ASP A 9 -4.69 -0.34 6.47
N VAL A 10 -5.38 0.00 5.39
CA VAL A 10 -5.59 -0.89 4.25
C VAL A 10 -4.28 -1.14 3.51
N VAL A 11 -3.48 -0.10 3.31
CA VAL A 11 -2.16 -0.23 2.67
C VAL A 11 -1.24 -1.12 3.49
N VAL A 12 -1.17 -0.89 4.81
CA VAL A 12 -0.35 -1.71 5.70
C VAL A 12 -0.82 -3.16 5.71
N ALA A 13 -2.14 -3.39 5.73
CA ALA A 13 -2.71 -4.74 5.67
C ALA A 13 -2.35 -5.45 4.36
N ALA A 14 -2.35 -4.73 3.23
CA ALA A 14 -1.95 -5.29 1.94
C ALA A 14 -0.49 -5.75 1.94
N LEU A 15 0.39 -4.98 2.58
CA LEU A 15 1.81 -5.32 2.71
C LEU A 15 2.03 -6.52 3.63
N ARG A 16 1.22 -6.64 4.69
CA ARG A 16 1.34 -7.72 5.68
C ARG A 16 0.74 -9.04 5.21
N SER A 17 -0.26 -8.99 4.36
CA SER A 17 -1.00 -10.19 3.92
C SER A 17 -1.26 -10.14 2.42
N PRO A 18 -0.29 -10.60 1.59
CA PRO A 18 -0.46 -10.56 0.13
C PRO A 18 -1.65 -11.36 -0.39
N ALA A 19 -2.15 -12.34 0.37
CA ALA A 19 -3.31 -13.13 0.00
C ALA A 19 -4.62 -12.57 0.54
N GLY A 20 -4.60 -11.47 1.31
CA GLY A 20 -5.78 -10.90 1.93
C GLY A 20 -6.59 -10.00 1.00
N GLY A 21 -7.77 -9.59 1.47
CA GLY A 21 -8.68 -8.73 0.71
C GLY A 21 -8.10 -7.35 0.39
N SER A 22 -7.28 -6.79 1.28
CA SER A 22 -6.65 -5.49 1.05
C SER A 22 -5.67 -5.55 -0.12
N ALA A 23 -4.89 -6.63 -0.24
CA ALA A 23 -3.98 -6.82 -1.37
C ALA A 23 -4.75 -7.05 -2.68
N GLU A 24 -5.94 -7.63 -2.61
CA GLU A 24 -6.80 -7.82 -3.78
C GLU A 24 -7.20 -6.49 -4.40
N VAL A 25 -7.50 -5.48 -3.60
CA VAL A 25 -7.83 -4.14 -4.11
C VAL A 25 -6.65 -3.57 -4.92
N VAL A 26 -5.44 -3.74 -4.43
CA VAL A 26 -4.23 -3.31 -5.14
C VAL A 26 -4.08 -4.05 -6.47
N ARG A 27 -4.34 -5.36 -6.48
CA ARG A 27 -4.32 -6.16 -7.72
C ARG A 27 -5.35 -5.68 -8.73
N LEU A 28 -6.56 -5.35 -8.29
CA LEU A 28 -7.60 -4.81 -9.17
C LEU A 28 -7.17 -3.49 -9.80
N ALA A 29 -6.51 -2.62 -9.04
CA ALA A 29 -5.97 -1.37 -9.55
C ALA A 29 -4.85 -1.62 -10.58
N ARG A 30 -3.98 -2.58 -10.30
CA ARG A 30 -2.90 -2.96 -11.21
C ARG A 30 -3.44 -3.45 -12.56
N HIS A 31 -4.58 -4.14 -12.55
CA HIS A 31 -5.22 -4.63 -13.77
C HIS A 31 -6.17 -3.61 -14.40
N GLY A 32 -6.23 -2.39 -13.89
CA GLY A 32 -7.02 -1.31 -14.46
C GLY A 32 -8.51 -1.38 -14.18
N GLN A 33 -8.94 -2.22 -13.23
CA GLN A 33 -10.36 -2.38 -12.90
C GLN A 33 -10.87 -1.34 -11.90
N VAL A 34 -9.96 -0.78 -11.10
CA VAL A 34 -10.23 0.35 -10.21
C VAL A 34 -9.07 1.33 -10.30
N ARG A 35 -9.30 2.57 -9.91
CA ARG A 35 -8.25 3.59 -9.90
C ARG A 35 -7.95 4.00 -8.46
N LEU A 36 -6.70 3.88 -8.06
CA LEU A 36 -6.25 4.36 -6.76
C LEU A 36 -5.92 5.85 -6.86
N VAL A 37 -6.38 6.61 -5.87
CA VAL A 37 -6.15 8.06 -5.78
C VAL A 37 -5.54 8.35 -4.42
N ALA A 38 -4.46 9.12 -4.40
CA ALA A 38 -3.82 9.53 -3.15
C ALA A 38 -3.22 10.91 -3.29
N SER A 39 -3.30 11.70 -2.21
CA SER A 39 -2.57 12.96 -2.09
C SER A 39 -1.11 12.69 -1.70
N VAL A 40 -0.26 13.71 -1.88
CA VAL A 40 1.13 13.64 -1.39
C VAL A 40 1.16 13.41 0.12
N ALA A 41 0.29 14.09 0.87
CA ALA A 41 0.21 13.92 2.32
C ALA A 41 -0.13 12.49 2.71
N LEU A 42 -1.06 11.85 1.99
CA LEU A 42 -1.44 10.47 2.25
C LEU A 42 -0.31 9.49 1.93
N MET A 43 0.42 9.71 0.84
CA MET A 43 1.59 8.89 0.49
C MET A 43 2.68 9.00 1.56
N LEU A 44 2.91 10.19 2.10
CA LEU A 44 3.86 10.38 3.19
C LEU A 44 3.41 9.64 4.46
N GLU A 45 2.12 9.62 4.73
CA GLU A 45 1.57 8.86 5.85
C GLU A 45 1.78 7.36 5.67
N TYR A 46 1.55 6.82 4.47
CA TYR A 46 1.84 5.41 4.18
C TYR A 46 3.30 5.08 4.48
N GLU A 47 4.23 5.91 4.01
CA GLU A 47 5.65 5.71 4.28
C GLU A 47 5.96 5.73 5.78
N ALA A 48 5.44 6.72 6.50
CA ALA A 48 5.72 6.87 7.92
C ALA A 48 5.21 5.69 8.74
N VAL A 49 4.00 5.21 8.46
CA VAL A 49 3.38 4.12 9.21
C VAL A 49 3.97 2.77 8.82
N ALA A 50 4.10 2.49 7.53
CA ALA A 50 4.55 1.19 7.03
C ALA A 50 6.02 0.89 7.35
N THR A 51 6.83 1.93 7.57
CA THR A 51 8.25 1.76 7.91
C THR A 51 8.54 1.79 9.40
N ARG A 52 7.52 1.82 10.27
CA ARG A 52 7.74 1.66 11.71
C ARG A 52 8.35 0.29 11.99
N PRO A 53 9.28 0.18 12.97
CA PRO A 53 9.94 -1.10 13.24
C PRO A 53 9.00 -2.27 13.47
N GLU A 54 7.91 -2.07 14.20
CA GLU A 54 6.91 -3.11 14.45
C GLU A 54 6.20 -3.55 13.16
N GLN A 55 5.97 -2.63 12.23
CA GLN A 55 5.35 -2.95 10.96
C GLN A 55 6.33 -3.70 10.05
N LEU A 56 7.58 -3.27 9.99
CA LEU A 56 8.60 -3.97 9.21
C LEU A 56 8.76 -5.41 9.68
N ARG A 57 8.74 -5.65 11.00
CA ARG A 57 8.78 -7.01 11.55
C ARG A 57 7.54 -7.82 11.14
N ALA A 58 6.36 -7.21 11.21
CA ALA A 58 5.11 -7.88 10.86
C ALA A 58 5.01 -8.19 9.36
N ILE A 59 5.54 -7.31 8.51
CA ILE A 59 5.58 -7.50 7.07
C ILE A 59 6.69 -8.52 6.70
N GLY A 60 7.74 -8.60 7.49
CA GLY A 60 8.90 -9.43 7.19
C GLY A 60 9.79 -8.83 6.10
N ALA A 61 9.88 -7.50 6.06
CA ALA A 61 10.55 -6.78 4.98
C ALA A 61 11.49 -5.71 5.53
N THR A 62 12.39 -5.23 4.66
CA THR A 62 13.25 -4.09 4.97
C THR A 62 12.53 -2.78 4.66
N ARG A 63 13.01 -1.69 5.24
CA ARG A 63 12.51 -0.36 4.93
C ARG A 63 12.57 -0.07 3.43
N GLN A 64 13.68 -0.42 2.79
CA GLN A 64 13.87 -0.17 1.36
C GLN A 64 12.85 -0.92 0.50
N SER A 65 12.60 -2.19 0.80
CA SER A 65 11.62 -2.97 0.03
C SER A 65 10.19 -2.46 0.22
N VAL A 66 9.85 -1.97 1.42
CA VAL A 66 8.54 -1.34 1.67
C VAL A 66 8.40 -0.05 0.88
N LEU A 67 9.44 0.80 0.86
CA LEU A 67 9.41 2.03 0.07
C LEU A 67 9.25 1.76 -1.42
N LEU A 68 9.91 0.74 -1.96
CA LEU A 68 9.75 0.32 -3.34
C LEU A 68 8.32 -0.15 -3.64
N ALA A 69 7.71 -0.90 -2.73
CA ALA A 69 6.32 -1.34 -2.87
C ALA A 69 5.35 -0.16 -2.88
N LEU A 70 5.58 0.85 -2.03
CA LEU A 70 4.75 2.06 -1.99
C LEU A 70 4.92 2.88 -3.27
N ASP A 71 6.13 2.98 -3.80
CA ASP A 71 6.39 3.64 -5.09
C ASP A 71 5.62 2.95 -6.22
N PHE A 72 5.58 1.63 -6.19
CA PHE A 72 4.80 0.85 -7.16
C PHE A 72 3.30 1.16 -7.05
N ILE A 73 2.76 1.23 -5.84
CA ILE A 73 1.36 1.59 -5.60
C ILE A 73 1.09 3.01 -6.11
N ALA A 74 1.99 3.95 -5.88
CA ALA A 74 1.85 5.32 -6.35
C ALA A 74 1.84 5.44 -7.87
N ALA A 75 2.49 4.52 -8.57
CA ALA A 75 2.56 4.51 -10.04
C ALA A 75 1.33 3.91 -10.71
N ILE A 76 0.49 3.21 -9.96
CA ILE A 76 -0.75 2.67 -10.49
C ILE A 76 -1.74 3.80 -10.70
#